data_ed7e9775487e36413dae0f40170c68b6
#
_entry.id   ed7e9775487e36413dae0f40170c68b6
#
_cell.length_a   1.000
_cell.length_b   1.000
_cell.length_c   1.000
_cell.angle_alpha   90.00
_cell.angle_beta   90.00
_cell.angle_gamma   90.00
#
_symmetry.space_group_name_H-M   'P 1'
#
loop_
_entity.id
_entity.type
_entity.pdbx_description
1 polymer ?
#
loop_
_entity_poly.entity_id
_entity_poly.type
_entity_poly.pdbx_seq_one_letter_code
_entity_poly.pdbx_strand_id
1 'polypeptide(L)'
;MSISWEQKRFSLQYGGKSLTEWPMRRETRENGAETVVCWRLEDGLVVTNVFRQCAEFSACEWVTWLENTGTSNSKMISTIWDCDVALPWDAAQPDRHTAYLPAREDALQVYCPKGADNNREAFSFDLDALNDSANRYACQLYPGQKRAFATTGGRSSNSPCAPFFGAHQNGHGVIFAIGWTGQWHCEIARGAQEIAIRTGIEGARFFLKPGEKLRTSSFVLMEYEGDILAGHNQWRRLVKARYSLIGAPGREAQMPLCTGLWGGMSTESALRRLATIRNAALPFEYIWMDAGWYGGAEVGASPDEFEGDCGMHTGDWRVNRAHPDGLVEVSAAIHDMGMKYILWFEPERVVRGTPITREHPEYLIPAPNGGPFLLLDLGNPDAWQYCFDTLANFIEKLRI
;
A
#
# COMPACT_ATOMS: atom_id res chain seq x y z
N MET A 1 25.59 -10.71 2.96
CA MET A 1 25.39 -10.05 4.28
C MET A 1 24.03 -10.46 4.79
N SER A 2 23.85 -10.87 6.01
CA SER A 2 22.51 -11.18 6.52
C SER A 2 22.21 -10.24 7.69
N ILE A 3 21.08 -9.51 7.60
CA ILE A 3 20.56 -8.84 8.78
C ILE A 3 20.17 -9.93 9.77
N SER A 4 20.76 -9.88 10.97
CA SER A 4 20.35 -10.76 12.05
C SER A 4 19.27 -10.10 12.91
N TRP A 5 18.50 -10.92 13.62
CA TRP A 5 17.50 -10.44 14.57
C TRP A 5 18.12 -9.66 15.76
N GLU A 6 19.41 -9.77 15.97
CA GLU A 6 20.14 -9.06 17.03
C GLU A 6 20.41 -7.59 16.69
N GLN A 7 20.46 -7.26 15.38
CA GLN A 7 20.71 -5.89 14.94
C GLN A 7 19.50 -4.98 15.18
N LYS A 8 19.77 -3.68 15.33
CA LYS A 8 18.73 -2.65 15.31
C LYS A 8 18.01 -2.69 13.96
N ARG A 9 16.69 -2.77 13.97
CA ARG A 9 15.88 -2.86 12.75
C ARG A 9 14.84 -1.74 12.62
N PHE A 10 14.41 -1.20 13.73
CA PHE A 10 13.41 -0.13 13.77
C PHE A 10 13.75 0.89 14.84
N SER A 11 13.14 2.06 14.78
CA SER A 11 13.18 3.05 15.84
C SER A 11 11.88 3.85 15.91
N LEU A 12 11.58 4.39 17.07
CA LEU A 12 10.47 5.30 17.29
C LEU A 12 10.76 6.23 18.47
N GLN A 13 9.99 7.31 18.52
CA GLN A 13 9.97 8.19 19.69
C GLN A 13 8.77 7.87 20.57
N TYR A 14 8.99 7.84 21.87
CA TYR A 14 7.98 7.61 22.90
C TYR A 14 8.10 8.69 23.97
N GLY A 15 7.02 9.48 24.17
CA GLY A 15 7.04 10.59 25.10
C GLY A 15 8.12 11.65 24.81
N GLY A 16 8.45 11.86 23.52
CA GLY A 16 9.44 12.83 23.06
C GLY A 16 10.90 12.40 23.17
N LYS A 17 11.18 11.13 23.55
CA LYS A 17 12.51 10.55 23.62
C LYS A 17 12.61 9.30 22.74
N SER A 18 13.82 8.90 22.35
CA SER A 18 14.02 7.60 21.71
C SER A 18 13.50 6.47 22.58
N LEU A 19 12.88 5.46 21.99
CA LEU A 19 12.42 4.27 22.72
C LEU A 19 13.56 3.65 23.56
N THR A 20 14.78 3.68 23.05
CA THR A 20 15.96 3.09 23.70
C THR A 20 16.43 3.84 24.94
N GLU A 21 15.93 5.06 25.19
CA GLU A 21 16.23 5.84 26.40
C GLU A 21 15.32 5.48 27.58
N TRP A 22 14.29 4.65 27.35
CA TRP A 22 13.38 4.21 28.41
C TRP A 22 13.87 2.91 29.04
N PRO A 23 13.75 2.77 30.38
CA PRO A 23 13.95 1.49 31.05
C PRO A 23 12.96 0.44 30.50
N MET A 24 13.48 -0.71 30.07
CA MET A 24 12.67 -1.76 29.49
C MET A 24 13.24 -3.15 29.79
N ARG A 25 12.36 -4.13 29.91
CA ARG A 25 12.73 -5.56 29.94
C ARG A 25 12.62 -6.11 28.53
N ARG A 26 13.67 -6.83 28.10
CA ARG A 26 13.72 -7.48 26.78
C ARG A 26 13.57 -8.99 26.94
N GLU A 27 12.67 -9.57 26.19
CA GLU A 27 12.50 -11.02 26.07
C GLU A 27 12.63 -11.41 24.59
N THR A 28 13.24 -12.57 24.33
CA THR A 28 13.40 -13.09 22.97
C THR A 28 12.89 -14.52 22.95
N ARG A 29 12.11 -14.86 21.90
CA ARG A 29 11.60 -16.22 21.65
C ARG A 29 11.89 -16.58 20.20
N GLU A 30 12.46 -17.73 19.98
CA GLU A 30 12.75 -18.28 18.66
C GLU A 30 11.81 -19.47 18.38
N ASN A 31 11.22 -19.47 17.18
CA ASN A 31 10.36 -20.54 16.71
C ASN A 31 10.64 -20.80 15.22
N GLY A 32 11.59 -21.70 14.94
CA GLY A 32 12.04 -21.99 13.59
C GLY A 32 12.67 -20.77 12.91
N ALA A 33 12.10 -20.34 11.79
CA ALA A 33 12.58 -19.19 11.03
C ALA A 33 12.10 -17.83 11.60
N GLU A 34 11.29 -17.86 12.66
CA GLU A 34 10.72 -16.64 13.30
C GLU A 34 11.40 -16.38 14.63
N THR A 35 11.78 -15.13 14.85
CA THR A 35 12.26 -14.62 16.14
C THR A 35 11.38 -13.48 16.58
N VAL A 36 10.81 -13.59 17.77
CA VAL A 36 9.98 -12.56 18.40
C VAL A 36 10.78 -11.89 19.50
N VAL A 37 11.00 -10.60 19.39
CA VAL A 37 11.64 -9.77 20.41
C VAL A 37 10.60 -8.83 21.02
N CYS A 38 10.45 -8.89 22.31
CA CYS A 38 9.47 -8.10 23.06
C CYS A 38 10.19 -7.18 24.06
N TRP A 39 9.85 -5.91 24.05
CA TRP A 39 10.30 -4.90 25.02
C TRP A 39 9.10 -4.45 25.85
N ARG A 40 9.19 -4.53 27.16
CA ARG A 40 8.17 -4.09 28.11
C ARG A 40 8.65 -2.91 28.92
N LEU A 41 7.93 -1.81 28.84
CA LEU A 41 8.18 -0.60 29.60
C LEU A 41 7.38 -0.63 30.91
N GLU A 42 7.85 0.12 31.91
CA GLU A 42 7.21 0.15 33.24
C GLU A 42 5.80 0.79 33.22
N ASP A 43 5.53 1.68 32.27
CA ASP A 43 4.24 2.34 32.13
C ASP A 43 3.20 1.53 31.32
N GLY A 44 3.54 0.29 30.95
CA GLY A 44 2.64 -0.64 30.29
C GLY A 44 2.73 -0.66 28.77
N LEU A 45 3.58 0.16 28.13
CA LEU A 45 3.84 -0.01 26.71
C LEU A 45 4.62 -1.31 26.46
N VAL A 46 4.11 -2.12 25.53
CA VAL A 46 4.76 -3.34 25.04
C VAL A 46 5.05 -3.14 23.55
N VAL A 47 6.32 -3.28 23.18
CA VAL A 47 6.76 -3.24 21.78
C VAL A 47 7.21 -4.63 21.38
N THR A 48 6.63 -5.21 20.36
CA THR A 48 6.96 -6.56 19.88
C THR A 48 7.39 -6.49 18.43
N ASN A 49 8.62 -6.88 18.14
CA ASN A 49 9.11 -7.02 16.78
C ASN A 49 9.19 -8.50 16.40
N VAL A 50 8.50 -8.85 15.33
CA VAL A 50 8.49 -10.21 14.76
C VAL A 50 9.39 -10.20 13.54
N PHE A 51 10.47 -10.97 13.59
CA PHE A 51 11.45 -11.10 12.53
C PHE A 51 11.37 -12.50 11.93
N ARG A 52 11.46 -12.61 10.60
CA ARG A 52 11.53 -13.86 9.88
C ARG A 52 12.68 -13.87 8.89
N GLN A 53 13.41 -14.96 8.87
CA GLN A 53 14.42 -15.25 7.87
C GLN A 53 13.83 -16.05 6.71
N CYS A 54 14.06 -15.61 5.48
CA CYS A 54 13.71 -16.29 4.24
C CYS A 54 15.01 -16.70 3.53
N ALA A 55 15.73 -17.67 4.09
CA ALA A 55 17.09 -18.02 3.68
C ALA A 55 17.19 -18.44 2.20
N GLU A 56 16.15 -19.10 1.66
CA GLU A 56 16.07 -19.53 0.26
C GLU A 56 16.13 -18.37 -0.76
N PHE A 57 15.82 -17.16 -0.31
CA PHE A 57 15.84 -15.95 -1.13
C PHE A 57 16.87 -14.92 -0.67
N SER A 58 17.74 -15.25 0.28
CA SER A 58 18.62 -14.29 0.93
C SER A 58 17.85 -13.07 1.44
N ALA A 59 16.66 -13.30 2.00
CA ALA A 59 15.73 -12.26 2.41
C ALA A 59 15.36 -12.39 3.88
N CYS A 60 14.92 -11.27 4.46
CA CYS A 60 14.31 -11.23 5.78
C CYS A 60 13.14 -10.25 5.79
N GLU A 61 12.21 -10.46 6.71
CA GLU A 61 11.09 -9.57 6.94
C GLU A 61 10.89 -9.30 8.43
N TRP A 62 10.30 -8.18 8.75
CA TRP A 62 9.84 -7.91 10.12
C TRP A 62 8.65 -6.97 10.17
N VAL A 63 7.97 -7.02 11.30
CA VAL A 63 6.86 -6.13 11.63
C VAL A 63 6.92 -5.80 13.11
N THR A 64 6.56 -4.57 13.47
CA THR A 64 6.49 -4.12 14.87
C THR A 64 5.03 -3.97 15.29
N TRP A 65 4.74 -4.44 16.49
CA TRP A 65 3.46 -4.29 17.18
C TRP A 65 3.65 -3.43 18.41
N LEU A 66 2.71 -2.55 18.65
CA LEU A 66 2.65 -1.67 19.82
C LEU A 66 1.38 -1.99 20.58
N GLU A 67 1.48 -2.22 21.89
CA GLU A 67 0.35 -2.58 22.73
C GLU A 67 0.43 -1.82 24.05
N ASN A 68 -0.67 -1.22 24.47
CA ASN A 68 -0.78 -0.60 25.78
C ASN A 68 -1.46 -1.56 26.77
N THR A 69 -0.69 -2.20 27.62
CA THR A 69 -1.18 -3.08 28.70
C THR A 69 -1.39 -2.33 30.01
N GLY A 70 -1.17 -1.01 30.04
CA GLY A 70 -1.42 -0.17 31.20
C GLY A 70 -2.87 0.20 31.41
N THR A 71 -3.17 0.94 32.47
CA THR A 71 -4.53 1.37 32.84
C THR A 71 -4.87 2.80 32.40
N SER A 72 -3.91 3.51 31.82
CA SER A 72 -4.07 4.85 31.28
C SER A 72 -3.59 4.91 29.83
N ASN A 73 -3.92 5.99 29.10
CA ASN A 73 -3.36 6.20 27.77
C ASN A 73 -1.85 6.16 27.79
N SER A 74 -1.24 5.56 26.78
CA SER A 74 0.22 5.59 26.60
C SER A 74 0.72 7.03 26.41
N LYS A 75 2.01 7.23 26.58
CA LYS A 75 2.64 8.47 26.11
C LYS A 75 2.54 8.55 24.58
N MET A 76 2.77 9.74 24.05
CA MET A 76 2.77 9.98 22.59
C MET A 76 3.82 9.14 21.89
N ILE A 77 3.40 8.38 20.89
CA ILE A 77 4.24 7.63 19.97
C ILE A 77 4.37 8.49 18.70
N SER A 78 5.58 8.67 18.22
CA SER A 78 5.85 9.48 17.03
C SER A 78 7.12 9.04 16.32
N THR A 79 7.35 9.55 15.12
CA THR A 79 8.56 9.30 14.31
C THR A 79 8.89 7.81 14.23
N ILE A 80 7.94 7.03 13.69
CA ILE A 80 8.13 5.59 13.54
C ILE A 80 8.95 5.35 12.27
N TRP A 81 10.14 4.77 12.47
CA TRP A 81 10.94 4.17 11.42
C TRP A 81 10.81 2.64 11.51
N ASP A 82 9.95 2.05 10.71
CA ASP A 82 9.73 0.60 10.69
C ASP A 82 10.96 -0.16 10.20
N CYS A 83 11.76 0.50 9.36
CA CYS A 83 13.13 0.14 9.07
C CYS A 83 14.06 1.27 9.51
N ASP A 84 15.08 0.94 10.29
CA ASP A 84 16.21 1.82 10.66
C ASP A 84 17.46 0.95 10.79
N VAL A 85 18.05 0.63 9.63
CA VAL A 85 19.19 -0.29 9.54
C VAL A 85 20.39 0.39 8.88
N ALA A 86 21.57 -0.08 9.24
CA ALA A 86 22.82 0.21 8.55
C ALA A 86 23.39 -1.12 8.04
N LEU A 87 23.53 -1.24 6.72
CA LEU A 87 24.11 -2.41 6.07
C LEU A 87 25.57 -2.13 5.76
N PRO A 88 26.51 -2.99 6.15
CA PRO A 88 27.89 -2.89 5.70
C PRO A 88 27.91 -2.90 4.17
N TRP A 89 28.68 -2.02 3.58
CA TRP A 89 28.75 -1.87 2.13
C TRP A 89 30.15 -1.46 1.72
N ASP A 90 30.89 -2.39 1.14
CA ASP A 90 32.24 -2.13 0.68
C ASP A 90 32.20 -1.26 -0.56
N ALA A 91 32.75 -0.05 -0.44
CA ALA A 91 33.09 0.71 -1.61
C ALA A 91 34.32 0.04 -2.25
N ALA A 92 34.20 -0.44 -3.48
CA ALA A 92 35.39 -0.69 -4.28
C ALA A 92 36.21 0.62 -4.29
N GLN A 93 37.49 0.54 -3.91
CA GLN A 93 38.36 1.72 -3.96
C GLN A 93 38.41 2.15 -5.44
N PRO A 94 38.07 3.40 -5.78
CA PRO A 94 38.22 3.85 -7.15
C PRO A 94 39.69 3.66 -7.55
N ASP A 95 39.92 3.04 -8.70
CA ASP A 95 41.26 2.93 -9.25
C ASP A 95 41.81 4.35 -9.38
N ARG A 96 42.94 4.64 -8.74
CA ARG A 96 43.53 5.98 -8.65
C ARG A 96 43.82 6.61 -10.04
N HIS A 97 43.77 5.82 -11.10
CA HIS A 97 43.96 6.29 -12.49
C HIS A 97 42.69 6.82 -13.14
N THR A 98 41.50 6.57 -12.59
CA THR A 98 40.22 7.10 -13.10
C THR A 98 39.66 8.27 -12.29
N ALA A 99 40.49 8.97 -11.52
CA ALA A 99 40.12 10.02 -10.57
C ALA A 99 39.38 11.25 -11.19
N TYR A 100 39.27 11.35 -12.51
CA TYR A 100 38.58 12.47 -13.19
C TYR A 100 37.13 12.17 -13.59
N LEU A 101 36.75 10.90 -13.69
CA LEU A 101 35.37 10.46 -13.89
C LEU A 101 35.23 9.13 -13.16
N PRO A 102 34.66 9.09 -11.94
CA PRO A 102 34.31 7.81 -11.34
C PRO A 102 33.49 7.01 -12.35
N ALA A 103 33.96 5.81 -12.70
CA ALA A 103 33.22 4.94 -13.57
C ALA A 103 31.82 4.77 -12.97
N ARG A 104 30.76 4.80 -13.82
CA ARG A 104 29.35 4.63 -13.42
C ARG A 104 29.13 3.40 -12.53
N GLU A 105 30.01 2.42 -12.65
CA GLU A 105 30.00 1.16 -11.89
C GLU A 105 30.38 1.33 -10.42
N ASP A 106 31.13 2.38 -10.05
CA ASP A 106 31.60 2.61 -8.68
C ASP A 106 30.60 3.35 -7.79
N ALA A 107 29.58 3.96 -8.37
CA ALA A 107 28.55 4.66 -7.61
C ALA A 107 27.44 3.71 -7.14
N LEU A 108 26.93 3.93 -5.93
CA LEU A 108 25.73 3.27 -5.48
C LEU A 108 24.54 3.76 -6.30
N GLN A 109 23.97 2.89 -7.12
CA GLN A 109 22.74 3.17 -7.85
C GLN A 109 21.55 2.92 -6.93
N VAL A 110 20.75 3.95 -6.68
CA VAL A 110 19.52 3.86 -5.86
C VAL A 110 18.34 4.19 -6.73
N TYR A 111 17.29 3.39 -6.64
CA TYR A 111 16.11 3.54 -7.48
C TYR A 111 14.80 3.18 -6.76
N CYS A 112 13.70 3.77 -7.27
CA CYS A 112 12.34 3.49 -6.84
C CYS A 112 11.45 3.47 -8.11
N PRO A 113 10.63 2.44 -8.36
CA PRO A 113 9.68 2.45 -9.46
C PRO A 113 8.65 3.58 -9.29
N LYS A 114 8.11 4.04 -10.42
CA LYS A 114 6.97 4.95 -10.41
C LYS A 114 5.76 4.30 -9.75
N GLY A 115 5.03 5.06 -8.99
CA GLY A 115 3.78 4.61 -8.38
C GLY A 115 2.61 4.57 -9.36
N ALA A 116 1.48 4.05 -8.90
CA ALA A 116 0.24 4.02 -9.67
C ALA A 116 -0.42 5.40 -9.68
N ASP A 117 -0.51 6.03 -10.85
CA ASP A 117 -1.13 7.35 -11.06
C ASP A 117 -2.04 7.40 -12.30
N ASN A 118 -2.64 6.28 -12.69
CA ASN A 118 -3.53 6.13 -13.84
C ASN A 118 -2.89 6.46 -15.21
N ASN A 119 -1.58 6.34 -15.33
CA ASN A 119 -0.90 6.54 -16.59
C ASN A 119 -0.18 5.27 -17.07
N ARG A 120 0.28 5.30 -18.33
CA ARG A 120 0.99 4.17 -18.96
C ARG A 120 2.33 3.85 -18.30
N GLU A 121 2.85 4.76 -17.51
CA GLU A 121 4.14 4.66 -16.86
C GLU A 121 4.03 4.13 -15.42
N ALA A 122 2.81 3.84 -14.92
CA ALA A 122 2.61 3.27 -13.60
C ALA A 122 3.44 1.99 -13.46
N PHE A 123 4.21 1.91 -12.37
CA PHE A 123 5.16 0.83 -12.09
C PHE A 123 6.27 0.64 -13.13
N SER A 124 6.44 1.56 -14.08
CA SER A 124 7.56 1.50 -15.01
C SER A 124 8.88 1.75 -14.28
N PHE A 125 9.90 1.16 -14.81
CA PHE A 125 11.26 1.31 -14.34
C PHE A 125 12.18 1.42 -15.55
N ASP A 126 12.87 2.55 -15.67
CA ASP A 126 13.79 2.80 -16.74
C ASP A 126 15.23 2.68 -16.22
N LEU A 127 15.91 1.61 -16.63
CA LEU A 127 17.30 1.36 -16.27
C LEU A 127 18.26 2.40 -16.88
N ASP A 128 17.95 2.91 -18.07
CA ASP A 128 18.78 3.92 -18.74
C ASP A 128 18.70 5.25 -17.99
N ALA A 129 17.57 5.53 -17.35
CA ALA A 129 17.35 6.71 -16.54
C ALA A 129 18.13 6.73 -15.22
N LEU A 130 18.73 5.62 -14.77
CA LEU A 130 19.66 5.59 -13.62
C LEU A 130 20.83 6.57 -13.78
N ASN A 131 21.12 6.93 -14.99
CA ASN A 131 22.24 7.80 -15.35
C ASN A 131 21.86 9.28 -15.51
N ASP A 132 20.56 9.58 -15.42
CA ASP A 132 20.07 10.96 -15.46
C ASP A 132 20.00 11.54 -14.04
N SER A 133 20.86 12.50 -13.75
CA SER A 133 20.88 13.21 -12.46
C SER A 133 19.57 13.97 -12.17
N ALA A 134 18.80 14.28 -13.19
CA ALA A 134 17.49 14.89 -13.07
C ALA A 134 16.37 13.87 -12.76
N ASN A 135 16.66 12.57 -12.87
CA ASN A 135 15.66 11.54 -12.62
C ASN A 135 15.34 11.44 -11.13
N ARG A 136 14.10 11.76 -10.77
CA ARG A 136 13.63 11.67 -9.38
C ARG A 136 13.42 10.23 -8.89
N TYR A 137 13.37 9.24 -9.76
CA TYR A 137 13.13 7.83 -9.44
C TYR A 137 14.41 7.02 -9.31
N ALA A 138 15.51 7.52 -9.80
CA ALA A 138 16.81 6.89 -9.70
C ALA A 138 17.90 7.96 -9.51
N CYS A 139 18.96 7.59 -8.81
CA CYS A 139 20.12 8.44 -8.63
C CYS A 139 21.36 7.63 -8.29
N GLN A 140 22.52 8.25 -8.46
CA GLN A 140 23.79 7.76 -7.95
C GLN A 140 24.09 8.44 -6.62
N LEU A 141 24.48 7.67 -5.62
CA LEU A 141 24.92 8.18 -4.32
C LEU A 141 26.39 7.89 -4.08
N TYR A 142 27.08 8.91 -3.66
CA TYR A 142 28.46 8.85 -3.19
C TYR A 142 28.52 8.95 -1.67
N PRO A 143 29.62 8.54 -1.01
CA PRO A 143 29.77 8.66 0.43
C PRO A 143 29.44 10.08 0.93
N GLY A 144 28.59 10.16 1.95
CA GLY A 144 28.07 11.40 2.52
C GLY A 144 26.79 11.93 1.89
N GLN A 145 26.31 11.32 0.82
CA GLN A 145 25.05 11.70 0.15
C GLN A 145 23.87 10.85 0.61
N LYS A 146 22.66 11.40 0.42
CA LYS A 146 21.40 10.73 0.71
C LYS A 146 20.33 11.05 -0.31
N ARG A 147 19.35 10.15 -0.43
CA ARG A 147 18.15 10.30 -1.23
C ARG A 147 16.92 9.96 -0.40
N ALA A 148 15.89 10.79 -0.54
CA ALA A 148 14.58 10.55 0.06
C ALA A 148 13.54 10.26 -1.03
N PHE A 149 12.60 9.37 -0.69
CA PHE A 149 11.42 9.03 -1.47
C PHE A 149 10.20 9.08 -0.54
N ALA A 150 9.05 9.47 -1.07
CA ALA A 150 7.79 9.47 -0.34
C ALA A 150 6.63 9.31 -1.30
N THR A 151 5.53 8.78 -0.82
CA THR A 151 4.25 8.84 -1.53
C THR A 151 3.47 10.09 -1.15
N THR A 152 2.37 10.31 -1.84
CA THR A 152 1.44 11.43 -1.58
C THR A 152 0.00 10.93 -1.58
N GLY A 153 -0.92 11.74 -1.10
CA GLY A 153 -2.36 11.46 -1.15
C GLY A 153 -2.83 10.32 -0.24
N GLY A 154 -2.05 9.99 0.80
CA GLY A 154 -2.43 8.95 1.76
C GLY A 154 -2.35 7.51 1.23
N ARG A 155 -1.70 7.29 0.08
CA ARG A 155 -1.66 5.99 -0.62
C ARG A 155 -0.30 5.33 -0.50
N SER A 156 -0.28 4.00 -0.50
CA SER A 156 0.93 3.19 -0.52
C SER A 156 1.70 3.32 -1.84
N SER A 157 0.99 3.36 -2.95
CA SER A 157 1.55 3.56 -4.29
C SER A 157 0.83 4.70 -4.96
N ASN A 158 1.55 5.76 -5.29
CA ASN A 158 1.05 6.93 -5.98
C ASN A 158 2.21 7.64 -6.68
N SER A 159 1.95 8.57 -7.60
CA SER A 159 3.01 9.45 -8.07
C SER A 159 3.65 10.17 -6.86
N PRO A 160 4.99 10.20 -6.72
CA PRO A 160 5.96 9.70 -7.70
C PRO A 160 6.42 8.25 -7.49
N CYS A 161 6.13 7.56 -6.36
CA CYS A 161 6.83 6.34 -5.97
C CYS A 161 5.89 5.17 -5.65
N ALA A 162 6.32 3.96 -5.99
CA ALA A 162 5.80 2.70 -5.44
C ALA A 162 6.59 2.32 -4.17
N PRO A 163 6.05 1.46 -3.28
CA PRO A 163 6.69 1.11 -2.01
C PRO A 163 7.81 0.06 -2.17
N PHE A 164 8.60 0.17 -3.24
CA PHE A 164 9.68 -0.74 -3.57
C PHE A 164 10.94 0.06 -3.90
N PHE A 165 12.11 -0.41 -3.43
CA PHE A 165 13.36 0.27 -3.60
C PHE A 165 14.47 -0.70 -3.92
N GLY A 166 15.48 -0.23 -4.63
CA GLY A 166 16.70 -0.98 -4.83
C GLY A 166 17.93 -0.11 -4.63
N ALA A 167 18.99 -0.75 -4.15
CA ALA A 167 20.34 -0.18 -4.13
C ALA A 167 21.29 -1.22 -4.73
N HIS A 168 22.14 -0.81 -5.68
CA HIS A 168 23.01 -1.67 -6.45
C HIS A 168 24.38 -1.06 -6.67
N GLN A 169 25.43 -1.87 -6.56
CA GLN A 169 26.80 -1.49 -6.86
C GLN A 169 27.64 -2.72 -7.15
N ASN A 170 28.44 -2.72 -8.21
CA ASN A 170 29.44 -3.75 -8.52
C ASN A 170 28.92 -5.19 -8.48
N GLY A 171 27.76 -5.45 -9.11
CA GLY A 171 27.20 -6.81 -9.19
C GLY A 171 26.60 -7.32 -7.87
N HIS A 172 26.42 -6.46 -6.89
CA HIS A 172 25.77 -6.75 -5.63
C HIS A 172 24.66 -5.73 -5.34
N GLY A 173 23.54 -6.17 -4.79
CA GLY A 173 22.45 -5.24 -4.49
C GLY A 173 21.51 -5.73 -3.42
N VAL A 174 20.65 -4.81 -3.00
CA VAL A 174 19.51 -5.05 -2.12
C VAL A 174 18.24 -4.52 -2.76
N ILE A 175 17.16 -5.27 -2.62
CA ILE A 175 15.80 -4.80 -2.90
C ILE A 175 15.02 -4.85 -1.59
N PHE A 176 14.26 -3.81 -1.32
CA PHE A 176 13.46 -3.73 -0.11
C PHE A 176 12.11 -3.07 -0.38
N ALA A 177 11.15 -3.37 0.49
CA ALA A 177 9.80 -2.86 0.39
C ALA A 177 9.20 -2.55 1.75
N ILE A 178 8.32 -1.54 1.77
CA ILE A 178 7.48 -1.21 2.92
C ILE A 178 6.05 -1.70 2.68
N GLY A 179 5.54 -2.55 3.56
CA GLY A 179 4.18 -3.09 3.54
C GLY A 179 3.24 -2.22 4.37
N TRP A 180 2.86 -1.07 3.83
CA TRP A 180 1.93 -0.13 4.43
C TRP A 180 0.90 0.31 3.40
N THR A 181 -0.37 0.38 3.78
CA THR A 181 -1.46 0.75 2.87
C THR A 181 -1.64 2.26 2.71
N GLY A 182 -1.07 3.04 3.63
CA GLY A 182 -1.12 4.50 3.64
C GLY A 182 0.18 5.14 3.17
N GLN A 183 0.33 6.43 3.49
CA GLN A 183 1.49 7.23 3.12
C GLN A 183 2.71 6.89 3.96
N TRP A 184 3.85 6.78 3.30
CA TRP A 184 5.14 6.44 3.88
C TRP A 184 6.25 7.35 3.35
N HIS A 185 7.37 7.34 4.04
CA HIS A 185 8.61 7.97 3.59
C HIS A 185 9.79 7.03 3.75
N CYS A 186 10.82 7.23 2.92
CA CYS A 186 12.05 6.45 2.90
C CYS A 186 13.25 7.38 2.73
N GLU A 187 14.32 7.12 3.44
CA GLU A 187 15.62 7.77 3.27
C GLU A 187 16.70 6.70 3.11
N ILE A 188 17.52 6.84 2.09
CA ILE A 188 18.70 6.02 1.83
C ILE A 188 19.90 6.93 1.87
N ALA A 189 20.85 6.65 2.77
CA ALA A 189 22.08 7.41 2.92
C ALA A 189 23.29 6.52 2.65
N ARG A 190 24.25 7.02 1.89
CA ARG A 190 25.52 6.35 1.61
C ARG A 190 26.58 6.86 2.58
N GLY A 191 27.01 6.03 3.52
CA GLY A 191 28.19 6.24 4.36
C GLY A 191 29.49 5.85 3.62
N ALA A 192 30.62 5.87 4.32
CA ALA A 192 31.90 5.43 3.76
C ALA A 192 31.94 3.92 3.49
N GLN A 193 31.40 3.13 4.43
CA GLN A 193 31.43 1.65 4.42
C GLN A 193 30.05 1.04 4.74
N GLU A 194 28.98 1.80 4.56
CA GLU A 194 27.62 1.37 4.88
C GLU A 194 26.59 2.06 4.02
N ILE A 195 25.41 1.44 3.92
CA ILE A 195 24.19 2.06 3.46
C ILE A 195 23.22 2.09 4.63
N ALA A 196 22.79 3.29 5.03
CA ALA A 196 21.71 3.45 6.00
C ALA A 196 20.37 3.54 5.28
N ILE A 197 19.40 2.71 5.70
CA ILE A 197 18.05 2.67 5.17
C ILE A 197 17.09 2.98 6.31
N ARG A 198 16.28 4.01 6.12
CA ARG A 198 15.19 4.37 7.02
C ARG A 198 13.91 4.48 6.22
N THR A 199 12.88 3.77 6.65
CA THR A 199 11.53 3.93 6.09
C THR A 199 10.48 3.66 7.15
N GLY A 200 9.36 4.35 7.05
CA GLY A 200 8.29 4.24 8.02
C GLY A 200 7.02 4.99 7.62
N ILE A 201 6.04 4.93 8.50
CA ILE A 201 4.77 5.62 8.35
C ILE A 201 5.01 7.13 8.46
N GLU A 202 4.58 7.88 7.45
CA GLU A 202 4.71 9.34 7.47
C GLU A 202 3.76 9.98 8.49
N GLY A 203 4.29 10.94 9.26
CA GLY A 203 3.51 11.75 10.17
C GLY A 203 2.89 10.99 11.35
N ALA A 204 3.33 9.78 11.65
CA ALA A 204 2.83 9.00 12.77
C ALA A 204 2.95 9.79 14.09
N ARG A 205 1.80 10.06 14.73
CA ARG A 205 1.71 10.76 16.01
C ARG A 205 0.40 10.40 16.70
N PHE A 206 0.45 9.49 17.64
CA PHE A 206 -0.72 8.97 18.35
C PHE A 206 -0.35 8.46 19.74
N PHE A 207 -1.35 8.15 20.53
CA PHE A 207 -1.23 7.37 21.77
C PHE A 207 -2.17 6.15 21.69
N LEU A 208 -1.88 5.12 22.45
CA LEU A 208 -2.72 3.95 22.59
C LEU A 208 -3.57 4.04 23.85
N LYS A 209 -4.86 3.76 23.73
CA LYS A 209 -5.77 3.58 24.88
C LYS A 209 -5.42 2.28 25.64
N PRO A 210 -5.85 2.13 26.91
CA PRO A 210 -5.71 0.87 27.62
C PRO A 210 -6.27 -0.32 26.84
N GLY A 211 -5.46 -1.38 26.71
CA GLY A 211 -5.80 -2.58 25.95
C GLY A 211 -5.69 -2.45 24.42
N GLU A 212 -5.37 -1.28 23.90
CA GLU A 212 -5.23 -1.08 22.46
C GLU A 212 -3.93 -1.66 21.93
N LYS A 213 -4.04 -2.35 20.79
CA LYS A 213 -2.91 -2.95 20.07
C LYS A 213 -2.90 -2.52 18.63
N LEU A 214 -1.76 -2.06 18.14
CA LEU A 214 -1.55 -1.57 16.79
C LEU A 214 -0.41 -2.31 16.12
N ARG A 215 -0.58 -2.64 14.84
CA ARG A 215 0.48 -3.09 13.95
C ARG A 215 1.02 -1.91 13.16
N THR A 216 2.34 -1.75 13.12
CA THR A 216 3.00 -0.79 12.23
C THR A 216 3.21 -1.38 10.82
N SER A 217 3.94 -0.72 9.94
CA SER A 217 4.23 -1.29 8.63
C SER A 217 5.13 -2.53 8.73
N SER A 218 4.99 -3.45 7.78
CA SER A 218 5.99 -4.51 7.59
C SER A 218 7.11 -4.03 6.69
N PHE A 219 8.25 -4.66 6.82
CA PHE A 219 9.41 -4.38 5.99
C PHE A 219 10.04 -5.68 5.51
N VAL A 220 10.44 -5.70 4.25
CA VAL A 220 11.12 -6.84 3.62
C VAL A 220 12.40 -6.33 2.98
N LEU A 221 13.49 -7.07 3.19
CA LEU A 221 14.76 -6.83 2.55
C LEU A 221 15.31 -8.11 1.96
N MET A 222 15.79 -8.05 0.72
CA MET A 222 16.40 -9.15 -0.01
C MET A 222 17.74 -8.70 -0.57
N GLU A 223 18.77 -9.50 -0.36
CA GLU A 223 20.09 -9.35 -0.99
C GLU A 223 20.18 -10.17 -2.26
N TYR A 224 20.93 -9.71 -3.24
CA TYR A 224 21.16 -10.42 -4.48
C TYR A 224 22.56 -10.18 -5.04
N GLU A 225 23.04 -11.14 -5.82
CA GLU A 225 24.24 -11.04 -6.63
C GLU A 225 23.88 -11.01 -8.12
N GLY A 226 24.73 -10.40 -8.93
CA GLY A 226 24.49 -10.21 -10.36
C GLY A 226 23.99 -8.80 -10.68
N ASP A 227 23.41 -8.61 -11.84
CA ASP A 227 22.87 -7.34 -12.30
C ASP A 227 21.49 -7.01 -11.66
N ILE A 228 21.02 -5.82 -11.90
CA ILE A 228 19.71 -5.35 -11.38
C ILE A 228 18.56 -6.25 -11.87
N LEU A 229 18.64 -6.79 -13.10
CA LEU A 229 17.62 -7.66 -13.64
C LEU A 229 17.59 -9.03 -12.93
N ALA A 230 18.76 -9.57 -12.58
CA ALA A 230 18.87 -10.77 -11.73
C ALA A 230 18.20 -10.54 -10.37
N GLY A 231 18.47 -9.39 -9.74
CA GLY A 231 17.81 -8.98 -8.49
C GLY A 231 16.30 -8.91 -8.62
N HIS A 232 15.77 -8.26 -9.66
CA HIS A 232 14.32 -8.16 -9.91
C HIS A 232 13.69 -9.56 -10.17
N ASN A 233 14.39 -10.45 -10.85
CA ASN A 233 13.90 -11.82 -11.05
C ASN A 233 13.84 -12.61 -9.74
N GLN A 234 14.84 -12.44 -8.87
CA GLN A 234 14.84 -13.04 -7.53
C GLN A 234 13.72 -12.45 -6.66
N TRP A 235 13.51 -11.13 -6.70
CA TRP A 235 12.42 -10.45 -6.01
C TRP A 235 11.04 -10.97 -6.45
N ARG A 236 10.81 -11.12 -7.75
CA ARG A 236 9.56 -11.71 -8.27
C ARG A 236 9.32 -13.13 -7.76
N ARG A 237 10.37 -13.94 -7.68
CA ARG A 237 10.28 -15.30 -7.11
C ARG A 237 9.94 -15.27 -5.62
N LEU A 238 10.57 -14.39 -4.83
CA LEU A 238 10.26 -14.18 -3.42
C LEU A 238 8.79 -13.77 -3.23
N VAL A 239 8.33 -12.75 -3.96
CA VAL A 239 6.95 -12.26 -3.88
C VAL A 239 5.95 -13.35 -4.24
N LYS A 240 6.21 -14.09 -5.32
CA LYS A 240 5.36 -15.22 -5.73
C LYS A 240 5.30 -16.31 -4.68
N ALA A 241 6.43 -16.66 -4.05
CA ALA A 241 6.49 -17.76 -3.10
C ALA A 241 5.91 -17.42 -1.71
N ARG A 242 6.03 -16.15 -1.27
CA ARG A 242 5.74 -15.77 0.12
C ARG A 242 4.54 -14.85 0.29
N TYR A 243 4.22 -14.02 -0.70
CA TYR A 243 3.19 -12.97 -0.59
C TYR A 243 2.02 -13.16 -1.55
N SER A 244 2.21 -13.93 -2.63
CA SER A 244 1.13 -14.23 -3.55
C SER A 244 0.20 -15.29 -2.96
N LEU A 245 -1.10 -15.04 -3.03
CA LEU A 245 -2.10 -16.06 -2.73
C LEU A 245 -2.31 -17.04 -3.91
N ILE A 246 -1.68 -16.76 -5.06
CA ILE A 246 -1.76 -17.60 -6.25
C ILE A 246 -0.95 -18.88 -6.02
N GLY A 247 -1.58 -20.06 -6.14
CA GLY A 247 -0.96 -21.35 -5.91
C GLY A 247 -0.83 -21.73 -4.44
N ALA A 248 -1.42 -20.99 -3.49
CA ALA A 248 -1.52 -21.42 -2.11
C ALA A 248 -2.40 -22.68 -2.00
N PRO A 249 -2.13 -23.61 -1.04
CA PRO A 249 -2.97 -24.79 -0.85
C PRO A 249 -4.45 -24.46 -0.72
N GLY A 250 -5.31 -25.11 -1.52
CA GLY A 250 -6.74 -24.86 -1.55
C GLY A 250 -7.18 -23.63 -2.37
N ARG A 251 -6.25 -22.96 -3.05
CA ARG A 251 -6.54 -21.90 -4.02
C ARG A 251 -5.90 -22.27 -5.36
N GLU A 252 -6.68 -22.89 -6.23
CA GLU A 252 -6.31 -22.98 -7.63
C GLU A 252 -6.38 -21.58 -8.22
N ALA A 253 -5.24 -21.00 -8.45
CA ALA A 253 -5.16 -19.62 -8.77
C ALA A 253 -5.01 -19.41 -10.25
N GLN A 254 -6.11 -19.29 -10.91
CA GLN A 254 -6.15 -18.55 -12.15
C GLN A 254 -6.62 -17.13 -11.83
N MET A 255 -5.96 -16.13 -12.40
CA MET A 255 -6.49 -14.78 -12.40
C MET A 255 -7.73 -14.78 -13.30
N PRO A 256 -8.91 -14.43 -12.77
CA PRO A 256 -10.11 -14.44 -13.59
C PRO A 256 -10.02 -13.39 -14.70
N LEU A 257 -10.55 -13.72 -15.88
CA LEU A 257 -10.66 -12.76 -16.97
C LEU A 257 -11.87 -11.85 -16.71
N CYS A 258 -11.60 -10.56 -16.52
CA CYS A 258 -12.60 -9.56 -16.19
C CYS A 258 -12.72 -8.51 -17.30
N THR A 259 -13.92 -7.99 -17.53
CA THR A 259 -14.14 -6.79 -18.35
C THR A 259 -15.04 -5.79 -17.65
N GLY A 260 -14.87 -4.50 -17.98
CA GLY A 260 -15.57 -3.39 -17.33
C GLY A 260 -16.81 -2.93 -18.09
N LEU A 261 -17.79 -2.45 -17.32
CA LEU A 261 -18.88 -1.61 -17.75
C LEU A 261 -18.81 -0.29 -16.99
N TRP A 262 -19.06 0.82 -17.66
CA TRP A 262 -19.23 2.10 -16.98
C TRP A 262 -20.58 2.13 -16.25
N GLY A 263 -20.59 2.36 -14.94
CA GLY A 263 -21.81 2.33 -14.13
C GLY A 263 -22.78 3.48 -14.41
N GLY A 264 -22.31 4.58 -14.96
CA GLY A 264 -23.16 5.72 -15.36
C GLY A 264 -23.94 5.51 -16.66
N MET A 265 -23.68 4.43 -17.42
CA MET A 265 -24.50 4.11 -18.61
C MET A 265 -25.89 3.63 -18.20
N SER A 266 -26.87 3.72 -19.12
CA SER A 266 -28.21 3.17 -18.85
C SER A 266 -28.21 1.64 -18.80
N THR A 267 -29.17 1.05 -18.08
CA THR A 267 -29.44 -0.39 -18.06
C THR A 267 -29.51 -0.95 -19.50
N GLU A 268 -30.24 -0.28 -20.41
CA GLU A 268 -30.34 -0.70 -21.81
C GLU A 268 -28.95 -0.78 -22.50
N SER A 269 -28.10 0.20 -22.28
CA SER A 269 -26.76 0.22 -22.87
C SER A 269 -25.84 -0.86 -22.25
N ALA A 270 -25.96 -1.13 -20.96
CA ALA A 270 -25.27 -2.22 -20.30
C ALA A 270 -25.69 -3.59 -20.88
N LEU A 271 -26.99 -3.82 -21.02
CA LEU A 271 -27.54 -5.06 -21.61
C LEU A 271 -27.10 -5.25 -23.06
N ARG A 272 -27.04 -4.19 -23.88
CA ARG A 272 -26.49 -4.28 -25.23
C ARG A 272 -25.02 -4.69 -25.26
N ARG A 273 -24.20 -4.17 -24.37
CA ARG A 273 -22.79 -4.58 -24.25
C ARG A 273 -22.67 -6.04 -23.81
N LEU A 274 -23.46 -6.48 -22.83
CA LEU A 274 -23.52 -7.88 -22.42
C LEU A 274 -23.94 -8.81 -23.58
N ALA A 275 -24.94 -8.41 -24.38
CA ALA A 275 -25.32 -9.15 -25.56
C ALA A 275 -24.18 -9.26 -26.59
N THR A 276 -23.39 -8.21 -26.78
CA THR A 276 -22.19 -8.24 -27.64
C THR A 276 -21.17 -9.25 -27.15
N ILE A 277 -20.86 -9.25 -25.82
CA ILE A 277 -19.94 -10.21 -25.20
C ILE A 277 -20.43 -11.65 -25.41
N ARG A 278 -21.74 -11.90 -25.20
CA ARG A 278 -22.38 -13.22 -25.43
C ARG A 278 -22.27 -13.66 -26.88
N ASN A 279 -22.67 -12.80 -27.82
CA ASN A 279 -22.70 -13.12 -29.24
C ASN A 279 -21.30 -13.37 -29.82
N ALA A 280 -20.28 -12.69 -29.28
CA ALA A 280 -18.89 -12.88 -29.66
C ALA A 280 -18.20 -14.05 -28.89
N ALA A 281 -18.93 -14.74 -28.00
CA ALA A 281 -18.42 -15.83 -27.18
C ALA A 281 -17.12 -15.48 -26.45
N LEU A 282 -17.02 -14.24 -25.94
CA LEU A 282 -15.81 -13.80 -25.24
C LEU A 282 -15.72 -14.49 -23.86
N PRO A 283 -14.56 -15.07 -23.49
CA PRO A 283 -14.45 -15.95 -22.34
C PRO A 283 -14.22 -15.17 -21.01
N PHE A 284 -15.03 -14.15 -20.77
CA PHE A 284 -14.98 -13.42 -19.51
C PHE A 284 -15.66 -14.23 -18.39
N GLU A 285 -15.08 -14.15 -17.20
CA GLU A 285 -15.57 -14.79 -15.98
C GLU A 285 -16.25 -13.79 -15.04
N TYR A 286 -15.85 -12.51 -15.13
CA TYR A 286 -16.38 -11.43 -14.33
C TYR A 286 -16.72 -10.21 -15.17
N ILE A 287 -17.80 -9.55 -14.79
CA ILE A 287 -18.17 -8.21 -15.24
C ILE A 287 -17.99 -7.24 -14.07
N TRP A 288 -17.22 -6.20 -14.30
CA TRP A 288 -17.00 -5.12 -13.34
C TRP A 288 -17.81 -3.89 -13.75
N MET A 289 -18.79 -3.51 -12.95
CA MET A 289 -19.46 -2.22 -13.11
C MET A 289 -18.74 -1.17 -12.26
N ASP A 290 -18.19 -0.17 -12.94
CA ASP A 290 -17.47 0.94 -12.33
C ASP A 290 -18.42 2.00 -11.75
N ALA A 291 -17.89 3.13 -11.29
CA ALA A 291 -18.60 4.25 -10.71
C ALA A 291 -19.72 4.80 -11.60
N GLY A 292 -20.57 5.66 -11.04
CA GLY A 292 -21.59 6.40 -11.79
C GLY A 292 -23.00 5.80 -11.76
N TRP A 293 -23.22 4.63 -11.18
CA TRP A 293 -24.54 3.99 -11.02
C TRP A 293 -25.38 4.60 -9.88
N TYR A 294 -24.80 5.43 -9.04
CA TYR A 294 -25.34 5.98 -7.79
C TYR A 294 -25.67 7.49 -7.90
N GLY A 295 -26.19 8.10 -6.82
CA GLY A 295 -26.53 9.52 -6.71
C GLY A 295 -28.03 9.80 -6.64
N GLY A 296 -28.86 8.75 -6.63
CA GLY A 296 -30.32 8.87 -6.52
C GLY A 296 -31.01 9.31 -7.81
N ALA A 297 -32.33 9.50 -7.73
CA ALA A 297 -33.19 9.74 -8.88
C ALA A 297 -32.89 11.04 -9.66
N GLU A 298 -32.17 11.97 -9.06
CA GLU A 298 -31.78 13.25 -9.69
C GLU A 298 -30.68 13.07 -10.75
N VAL A 299 -29.88 12.00 -10.63
CA VAL A 299 -28.76 11.72 -11.52
C VAL A 299 -29.21 10.85 -12.67
N GLY A 300 -28.89 11.26 -13.90
CA GLY A 300 -29.20 10.51 -15.14
C GLY A 300 -28.02 9.73 -15.69
N ALA A 301 -28.24 9.04 -16.80
CA ALA A 301 -27.20 8.32 -17.50
C ALA A 301 -26.08 9.27 -17.98
N SER A 302 -24.85 8.80 -17.85
CA SER A 302 -23.64 9.40 -18.40
C SER A 302 -23.09 8.50 -19.52
N PRO A 303 -22.79 9.04 -20.71
CA PRO A 303 -22.43 8.20 -21.86
C PRO A 303 -21.07 7.51 -21.66
N ASP A 304 -20.15 8.12 -20.90
CA ASP A 304 -18.86 7.55 -20.62
C ASP A 304 -18.28 8.05 -19.28
N GLU A 305 -17.16 7.46 -18.85
CA GLU A 305 -16.53 7.74 -17.54
C GLU A 305 -15.91 9.14 -17.44
N PHE A 306 -15.66 9.79 -18.55
CA PHE A 306 -15.10 11.14 -18.61
C PHE A 306 -16.19 12.22 -18.69
N GLU A 307 -17.44 11.80 -18.90
CA GLU A 307 -18.60 12.67 -18.92
C GLU A 307 -19.48 12.44 -17.68
N GLY A 308 -19.87 13.52 -17.06
CA GLY A 308 -20.65 13.49 -15.84
C GLY A 308 -19.84 13.78 -14.58
N ASP A 309 -20.55 13.89 -13.50
CA ASP A 309 -20.01 14.34 -12.19
C ASP A 309 -20.14 13.27 -11.10
N CYS A 310 -20.02 12.00 -11.48
CA CYS A 310 -20.19 10.86 -10.56
C CYS A 310 -19.39 11.04 -9.25
N GLY A 311 -18.20 11.66 -9.34
CA GLY A 311 -17.38 11.97 -8.18
C GLY A 311 -18.04 12.94 -7.19
N MET A 312 -19.01 13.75 -7.63
CA MET A 312 -19.76 14.69 -6.78
C MET A 312 -21.00 14.06 -6.11
N HIS A 313 -21.26 12.79 -6.38
CA HIS A 313 -22.38 12.04 -5.77
C HIS A 313 -21.89 10.92 -4.83
N THR A 314 -20.57 10.78 -4.65
CA THR A 314 -19.98 9.76 -3.76
C THR A 314 -20.51 9.91 -2.34
N GLY A 315 -20.97 8.81 -1.74
CA GLY A 315 -21.64 8.78 -0.45
C GLY A 315 -23.19 8.77 -0.55
N ASP A 316 -23.76 9.01 -1.73
CA ASP A 316 -25.18 8.77 -2.01
C ASP A 316 -25.33 7.44 -2.78
N TRP A 317 -25.38 6.33 -2.08
CA TRP A 317 -25.42 4.99 -2.67
C TRP A 317 -26.82 4.56 -3.14
N ARG A 318 -27.75 5.49 -3.28
CA ARG A 318 -29.02 5.22 -3.94
C ARG A 318 -28.79 5.13 -5.44
N VAL A 319 -29.32 4.06 -6.04
CA VAL A 319 -29.18 3.84 -7.49
C VAL A 319 -29.80 5.02 -8.26
N ASN A 320 -29.14 5.48 -9.30
CA ASN A 320 -29.60 6.58 -10.12
C ASN A 320 -30.70 6.16 -11.10
N ARG A 321 -31.35 7.13 -11.77
CA ARG A 321 -32.46 6.87 -12.69
C ARG A 321 -32.08 6.18 -14.00
N ALA A 322 -30.78 6.03 -14.29
CA ALA A 322 -30.31 5.26 -15.42
C ALA A 322 -30.55 3.75 -15.24
N HIS A 323 -30.76 3.33 -13.99
CA HIS A 323 -31.02 1.96 -13.58
C HIS A 323 -32.35 1.87 -12.80
N PRO A 324 -33.51 1.99 -13.46
CA PRO A 324 -34.80 2.14 -12.78
C PRO A 324 -35.21 0.91 -11.96
N ASP A 325 -34.67 -0.24 -12.25
CA ASP A 325 -34.85 -1.51 -11.52
C ASP A 325 -33.82 -1.76 -10.42
N GLY A 326 -32.92 -0.82 -10.17
CA GLY A 326 -31.90 -0.90 -9.15
C GLY A 326 -30.76 -1.89 -9.47
N LEU A 327 -30.36 -2.01 -10.73
CA LEU A 327 -29.33 -2.90 -11.26
C LEU A 327 -29.69 -4.40 -11.29
N VAL A 328 -30.91 -4.77 -10.92
CA VAL A 328 -31.33 -6.19 -10.83
C VAL A 328 -31.32 -6.87 -12.20
N GLU A 329 -31.81 -6.19 -13.25
CA GLU A 329 -31.83 -6.71 -14.61
C GLU A 329 -30.41 -6.94 -15.17
N VAL A 330 -29.49 -6.00 -14.92
CA VAL A 330 -28.08 -6.14 -15.31
C VAL A 330 -27.42 -7.31 -14.56
N SER A 331 -27.65 -7.43 -13.26
CA SER A 331 -27.16 -8.54 -12.45
C SER A 331 -27.67 -9.88 -12.96
N ALA A 332 -28.96 -9.99 -13.23
CA ALA A 332 -29.55 -11.21 -13.77
C ALA A 332 -28.93 -11.59 -15.13
N ALA A 333 -28.77 -10.63 -16.05
CA ALA A 333 -28.15 -10.87 -17.34
C ALA A 333 -26.71 -11.36 -17.26
N ILE A 334 -25.93 -10.85 -16.30
CA ILE A 334 -24.55 -11.29 -16.04
C ILE A 334 -24.55 -12.73 -15.53
N HIS A 335 -25.39 -13.06 -14.55
CA HIS A 335 -25.46 -14.40 -13.98
C HIS A 335 -26.00 -15.44 -14.97
N ASP A 336 -26.96 -15.06 -15.84
CA ASP A 336 -27.46 -15.92 -16.91
C ASP A 336 -26.40 -16.29 -17.96
N MET A 337 -25.34 -15.50 -18.04
CA MET A 337 -24.15 -15.80 -18.86
C MET A 337 -23.12 -16.69 -18.12
N GLY A 338 -23.40 -17.10 -16.88
CA GLY A 338 -22.48 -17.86 -16.04
C GLY A 338 -21.32 -17.04 -15.45
N MET A 339 -21.40 -15.71 -15.57
CA MET A 339 -20.38 -14.79 -15.08
C MET A 339 -20.71 -14.32 -13.66
N LYS A 340 -19.69 -13.82 -12.96
CA LYS A 340 -19.83 -13.15 -11.67
C LYS A 340 -19.86 -11.63 -11.85
N TYR A 341 -20.49 -10.95 -10.90
CA TYR A 341 -20.67 -9.51 -10.92
C TYR A 341 -19.83 -8.83 -9.85
N ILE A 342 -19.13 -7.76 -10.19
CA ILE A 342 -18.41 -6.86 -9.29
C ILE A 342 -19.03 -5.48 -9.42
N LEU A 343 -19.42 -4.88 -8.29
CA LEU A 343 -19.95 -3.52 -8.24
C LEU A 343 -18.97 -2.62 -7.47
N TRP A 344 -18.61 -1.49 -8.07
CA TRP A 344 -17.68 -0.53 -7.47
C TRP A 344 -18.35 0.29 -6.37
N PHE A 345 -17.65 0.48 -5.27
CA PHE A 345 -17.95 1.40 -4.20
C PHE A 345 -16.71 2.16 -3.75
N GLU A 346 -16.92 3.35 -3.21
CA GLU A 346 -15.91 4.13 -2.48
C GLU A 346 -16.50 4.49 -1.10
N PRO A 347 -16.42 3.57 -0.13
CA PRO A 347 -17.18 3.68 1.12
C PRO A 347 -16.67 4.76 2.07
N GLU A 348 -15.44 5.24 1.90
CA GLU A 348 -14.83 6.20 2.81
C GLU A 348 -15.14 7.65 2.45
N ARG A 349 -15.19 8.00 1.17
CA ARG A 349 -15.43 9.38 0.73
C ARG A 349 -16.91 9.71 0.70
N VAL A 350 -17.23 10.89 1.22
CA VAL A 350 -18.58 11.45 1.20
C VAL A 350 -18.53 12.87 0.66
N VAL A 351 -19.37 13.21 -0.29
CA VAL A 351 -19.47 14.56 -0.83
C VAL A 351 -20.48 15.38 -0.02
N ARG A 352 -20.10 16.61 0.31
CA ARG A 352 -20.97 17.56 1.00
C ARG A 352 -22.24 17.82 0.19
N GLY A 353 -23.40 17.75 0.83
CA GLY A 353 -24.71 17.93 0.19
C GLY A 353 -25.42 16.63 -0.14
N THR A 354 -24.75 15.48 -0.07
CA THR A 354 -25.38 14.14 -0.16
C THR A 354 -26.30 13.91 1.07
N PRO A 355 -27.27 12.99 0.99
CA PRO A 355 -28.23 12.74 2.09
C PRO A 355 -27.56 12.49 3.43
N ILE A 356 -26.57 11.63 3.49
CA ILE A 356 -25.86 11.29 4.74
C ILE A 356 -25.27 12.53 5.45
N THR A 357 -24.88 13.58 4.71
CA THR A 357 -24.34 14.80 5.31
C THR A 357 -25.37 15.62 6.08
N ARG A 358 -26.64 15.38 5.82
CA ARG A 358 -27.78 16.01 6.51
C ARG A 358 -28.40 15.10 7.57
N GLU A 359 -28.47 13.81 7.26
CA GLU A 359 -29.13 12.81 8.10
C GLU A 359 -28.23 12.36 9.26
N HIS A 360 -26.92 12.24 8.98
CA HIS A 360 -25.91 11.74 9.94
C HIS A 360 -24.60 12.53 9.87
N PRO A 361 -24.62 13.85 10.15
CA PRO A 361 -23.40 14.66 10.15
C PRO A 361 -22.37 14.17 11.18
N GLU A 362 -22.81 13.49 12.25
CA GLU A 362 -21.98 12.90 13.30
C GLU A 362 -21.16 11.69 12.82
N TYR A 363 -21.48 11.11 11.66
CA TYR A 363 -20.71 10.01 11.05
C TYR A 363 -19.51 10.50 10.24
N LEU A 364 -19.29 11.82 10.13
CA LEU A 364 -18.40 12.40 9.15
C LEU A 364 -17.22 13.13 9.78
N ILE A 365 -16.03 12.87 9.26
CA ILE A 365 -14.82 13.63 9.53
C ILE A 365 -14.72 14.75 8.49
N PRO A 366 -14.71 16.03 8.90
CA PRO A 366 -14.62 17.16 7.99
C PRO A 366 -13.25 17.23 7.31
N ALA A 367 -13.23 17.69 6.06
CA ALA A 367 -11.98 17.98 5.37
C ALA A 367 -11.21 19.10 6.09
N PRO A 368 -9.90 18.98 6.33
CA PRO A 368 -9.09 19.97 7.04
C PRO A 368 -9.13 21.38 6.42
N ASN A 369 -9.33 21.45 5.11
CA ASN A 369 -9.36 22.70 4.33
C ASN A 369 -10.79 23.19 4.01
N GLY A 370 -11.83 22.57 4.59
CA GLY A 370 -13.21 22.92 4.32
C GLY A 370 -13.72 22.57 2.91
N GLY A 371 -13.00 21.70 2.19
CA GLY A 371 -13.36 21.25 0.85
C GLY A 371 -14.68 20.45 0.79
N PRO A 372 -15.13 20.09 -0.42
CA PRO A 372 -16.40 19.39 -0.62
C PRO A 372 -16.35 17.91 -0.19
N PHE A 373 -15.17 17.35 -0.02
CA PHE A 373 -14.99 15.94 0.32
C PHE A 373 -14.81 15.76 1.82
N LEU A 374 -15.62 14.89 2.39
CA LEU A 374 -15.61 14.46 3.79
C LEU A 374 -15.21 12.98 3.82
N LEU A 375 -14.85 12.48 4.98
CA LEU A 375 -14.63 11.04 5.18
C LEU A 375 -15.70 10.48 6.12
N LEU A 376 -16.15 9.27 5.83
CA LEU A 376 -16.95 8.48 6.77
C LEU A 376 -16.04 8.03 7.92
N ASP A 377 -16.43 8.33 9.15
CA ASP A 377 -15.68 7.94 10.35
C ASP A 377 -15.95 6.47 10.70
N LEU A 378 -15.22 5.56 10.06
CA LEU A 378 -15.33 4.12 10.34
C LEU A 378 -14.82 3.73 11.74
N GLY A 379 -14.25 4.67 12.50
CA GLY A 379 -13.98 4.52 13.93
C GLY A 379 -15.21 4.74 14.81
N ASN A 380 -16.26 5.36 14.26
CA ASN A 380 -17.58 5.48 14.90
C ASN A 380 -18.38 4.18 14.61
N PRO A 381 -18.82 3.42 15.64
CA PRO A 381 -19.55 2.16 15.44
C PRO A 381 -20.83 2.30 14.61
N ASP A 382 -21.55 3.40 14.74
CA ASP A 382 -22.81 3.64 14.01
C ASP A 382 -22.53 3.94 12.53
N ALA A 383 -21.49 4.72 12.22
CA ALA A 383 -21.03 4.97 10.86
C ALA A 383 -20.50 3.69 10.18
N TRP A 384 -19.78 2.87 10.95
CA TRP A 384 -19.33 1.56 10.48
C TRP A 384 -20.52 0.65 10.14
N GLN A 385 -21.54 0.59 11.03
CA GLN A 385 -22.74 -0.22 10.81
C GLN A 385 -23.52 0.26 9.58
N TYR A 386 -23.67 1.59 9.41
CA TYR A 386 -24.27 2.18 8.22
C TYR A 386 -23.56 1.74 6.93
N CYS A 387 -22.23 1.79 6.93
CA CYS A 387 -21.41 1.34 5.79
C CYS A 387 -21.61 -0.15 5.50
N PHE A 388 -21.54 -0.97 6.56
CA PHE A 388 -21.73 -2.41 6.47
C PHE A 388 -23.11 -2.77 5.89
N ASP A 389 -24.18 -2.19 6.43
CA ASP A 389 -25.55 -2.46 5.99
C ASP A 389 -25.78 -2.04 4.53
N THR A 390 -25.19 -0.89 4.13
CA THR A 390 -25.23 -0.43 2.74
C THR A 390 -24.62 -1.46 1.79
N LEU A 391 -23.40 -1.91 2.07
CA LEU A 391 -22.69 -2.89 1.24
C LEU A 391 -23.40 -4.25 1.24
N ALA A 392 -23.78 -4.75 2.42
CA ALA A 392 -24.46 -6.03 2.58
C ALA A 392 -25.77 -6.09 1.76
N ASN A 393 -26.56 -5.03 1.79
CA ASN A 393 -27.81 -4.94 1.01
C ASN A 393 -27.58 -5.12 -0.50
N PHE A 394 -26.51 -4.50 -1.06
CA PHE A 394 -26.19 -4.69 -2.49
C PHE A 394 -25.65 -6.10 -2.77
N ILE A 395 -24.79 -6.64 -1.89
CA ILE A 395 -24.25 -8.00 -2.03
C ILE A 395 -25.41 -9.01 -2.08
N GLU A 396 -26.36 -8.94 -1.14
CA GLU A 396 -27.50 -9.85 -1.07
C GLU A 396 -28.44 -9.67 -2.26
N LYS A 397 -28.83 -8.42 -2.58
CA LYS A 397 -29.79 -8.11 -3.63
C LYS A 397 -29.28 -8.49 -5.01
N LEU A 398 -28.02 -8.23 -5.31
CA LEU A 398 -27.41 -8.41 -6.62
C LEU A 398 -26.56 -9.70 -6.72
N ARG A 399 -26.37 -10.41 -5.63
CA ARG A 399 -25.54 -11.63 -5.55
C ARG A 399 -24.10 -11.41 -6.04
N ILE A 400 -23.49 -10.27 -5.65
CA ILE A 400 -22.14 -9.85 -6.01
C ILE A 400 -21.11 -10.33 -4.99
#